data_4566876532c7a8db94c72dbc16094edd
#
_entry.id   4566876532c7a8db94c72dbc16094edd
#
_cell.length_a   1.000
_cell.length_b   1.000
_cell.length_c   1.000
_cell.angle_alpha   90.00
_cell.angle_beta   90.00
_cell.angle_gamma   90.00
#
_symmetry.space_group_name_H-M   'P 1'
#
loop_
_entity.id
_entity.type
_entity.pdbx_description
1 polymer ?
#
loop_
_entity_poly.entity_id
_entity_poly.type
_entity_poly.pdbx_seq_one_letter_code
_entity_poly.pdbx_strand_id
1 'polypeptide(L)'
;MMLVDLAAILPFFLPFVVADVRFIRIIRLLRLFRLFKLARYSDPMQTLGEVFKAKAGDLSVAFFILFIVLIFASSLMYHAEHEAQPEIFSSIPASMWWGIITLTTIGYGDTYPVTVMGKIVGGAVAVLGIAVYAIPTGIMASAFTEELRKKRQKKRTCPHCGKEL
;
A
#
# COMPACT_ATOMS: atom_id res chain seq x y z
N MET A 1 -3.41 18.61 9.12
CA MET A 1 -2.58 18.84 10.29
C MET A 1 -3.34 18.59 11.59
N MET A 2 -4.52 19.15 11.76
CA MET A 2 -5.39 18.86 12.95
C MET A 2 -5.67 17.36 13.17
N LEU A 3 -5.79 16.55 12.12
CA LEU A 3 -6.06 15.10 12.25
C LEU A 3 -4.93 14.33 12.95
N VAL A 4 -3.68 14.68 12.71
CA VAL A 4 -2.51 14.02 13.36
C VAL A 4 -2.42 14.43 14.82
N ASP A 5 -2.70 15.71 15.14
CA ASP A 5 -2.73 16.20 16.50
C ASP A 5 -3.91 15.59 17.25
N LEU A 6 -5.09 15.48 16.61
CA LEU A 6 -6.26 14.80 17.15
C LEU A 6 -5.98 13.29 17.40
N ALA A 7 -5.40 12.59 16.43
CA ALA A 7 -5.02 11.18 16.56
C ALA A 7 -3.98 10.93 17.67
N ALA A 8 -3.11 11.90 17.96
CA ALA A 8 -2.13 11.79 19.03
C ALA A 8 -2.71 12.07 20.44
N ILE A 9 -3.82 12.81 20.53
CA ILE A 9 -4.52 13.15 21.78
C ILE A 9 -5.62 12.14 22.09
N LEU A 10 -6.26 11.57 21.05
CA LEU A 10 -7.35 10.60 21.15
C LEU A 10 -7.06 9.43 22.13
N PRO A 11 -5.87 8.80 22.15
CA PRO A 11 -5.54 7.70 23.05
C PRO A 11 -5.55 8.09 24.53
N PHE A 12 -5.49 9.38 24.85
CA PHE A 12 -5.56 9.86 26.24
C PHE A 12 -7.00 9.85 26.78
N PHE A 13 -7.99 10.12 25.92
CA PHE A 13 -9.40 10.18 26.31
C PHE A 13 -10.14 8.85 26.15
N LEU A 14 -9.67 7.96 25.28
CA LEU A 14 -10.32 6.67 25.02
C LEU A 14 -10.45 5.75 26.25
N PRO A 15 -9.48 5.68 27.19
CA PRO A 15 -9.62 4.85 28.39
C PRO A 15 -10.78 5.25 29.31
N PHE A 16 -11.25 6.49 29.21
CA PHE A 16 -12.40 6.99 29.98
C PHE A 16 -13.75 6.56 29.38
N VAL A 17 -13.76 6.16 28.10
CA VAL A 17 -14.99 5.82 27.36
C VAL A 17 -15.16 4.30 27.24
N VAL A 18 -14.06 3.52 27.23
CA VAL A 18 -14.06 2.08 27.01
C VAL A 18 -13.75 1.34 28.31
N ALA A 19 -14.74 0.69 28.89
CA ALA A 19 -14.65 -0.03 30.15
C ALA A 19 -13.93 -1.40 30.07
N ASP A 20 -13.61 -1.89 28.85
CA ASP A 20 -13.07 -3.24 28.65
C ASP A 20 -11.53 -3.22 28.70
N VAL A 21 -10.98 -3.97 29.67
CA VAL A 21 -9.52 -4.04 29.96
C VAL A 21 -8.69 -4.54 28.76
N ARG A 22 -9.30 -5.33 27.87
CA ARG A 22 -8.63 -5.84 26.64
C ARG A 22 -8.35 -4.72 25.65
N PHE A 23 -9.29 -3.80 25.47
CA PHE A 23 -9.14 -2.63 24.59
C PHE A 23 -8.14 -1.60 25.13
N ILE A 24 -8.02 -1.46 26.46
CA ILE A 24 -7.04 -0.54 27.07
C ILE A 24 -5.60 -0.90 26.67
N ARG A 25 -5.32 -2.19 26.47
CA ARG A 25 -3.99 -2.65 26.05
C ARG A 25 -3.68 -2.24 24.61
N ILE A 26 -4.67 -2.33 23.71
CA ILE A 26 -4.57 -1.90 22.30
C ILE A 26 -4.44 -0.37 22.23
N ILE A 27 -5.21 0.36 23.04
CA ILE A 27 -5.16 1.83 23.12
C ILE A 27 -3.76 2.32 23.54
N ARG A 28 -3.03 1.55 24.37
CA ARG A 28 -1.63 1.90 24.70
C ARG A 28 -0.72 1.90 23.47
N LEU A 29 -0.97 1.00 22.49
CA LEU A 29 -0.21 0.96 21.22
C LEU A 29 -0.47 2.20 20.38
N LEU A 30 -1.66 2.82 20.48
CA LEU A 30 -1.94 4.08 19.78
C LEU A 30 -1.05 5.23 20.26
N ARG A 31 -0.39 5.09 21.43
CA ARG A 31 0.62 6.07 21.87
C ARG A 31 1.82 6.14 20.91
N LEU A 32 2.06 5.06 20.10
CA LEU A 32 3.09 5.06 19.07
C LEU A 32 2.80 6.08 17.98
N PHE A 33 1.53 6.48 17.76
CA PHE A 33 1.18 7.55 16.83
C PHE A 33 1.84 8.90 17.14
N ARG A 34 2.26 9.12 18.42
CA ARG A 34 3.06 10.30 18.75
C ARG A 34 4.42 10.34 18.03
N LEU A 35 4.94 9.18 17.56
CA LEU A 35 6.17 9.14 16.78
C LEU A 35 5.98 9.81 15.41
N PHE A 36 4.75 9.81 14.86
CA PHE A 36 4.45 10.56 13.64
C PHE A 36 4.60 12.07 13.80
N LYS A 37 4.63 12.60 15.04
CA LYS A 37 4.99 14.00 15.27
C LYS A 37 6.44 14.29 14.88
N LEU A 38 7.35 13.32 15.03
CA LEU A 38 8.75 13.46 14.62
C LEU A 38 8.86 13.54 13.08
N ALA A 39 8.01 12.84 12.36
CA ALA A 39 7.93 12.90 10.89
C ALA A 39 7.64 14.31 10.37
N ARG A 40 6.95 15.15 11.16
CA ARG A 40 6.63 16.53 10.84
C ARG A 40 7.88 17.42 10.72
N TYR A 41 8.96 17.09 11.40
CA TYR A 41 10.19 17.89 11.45
C TYR A 41 11.24 17.45 10.43
N SER A 42 10.98 16.36 9.69
CA SER A 42 11.91 15.88 8.68
C SER A 42 11.51 16.36 7.27
N ASP A 43 12.40 17.08 6.58
CA ASP A 43 12.21 17.51 5.18
C ASP A 43 11.86 16.36 4.24
N PRO A 44 12.46 15.15 4.34
CA PRO A 44 12.11 14.02 3.49
C PRO A 44 10.66 13.55 3.65
N MET A 45 10.12 13.58 4.87
CA MET A 45 8.76 13.12 5.14
C MET A 45 7.71 14.09 4.60
N GLN A 46 8.00 15.40 4.68
CA GLN A 46 7.16 16.42 4.05
C GLN A 46 7.18 16.27 2.53
N THR A 47 8.36 16.03 1.95
CA THR A 47 8.52 15.76 0.51
C THR A 47 7.71 14.54 0.08
N LEU A 48 7.73 13.47 0.84
CA LEU A 48 6.93 12.28 0.57
C LEU A 48 5.43 12.60 0.56
N GLY A 49 4.95 13.37 1.54
CA GLY A 49 3.55 13.83 1.59
C GLY A 49 3.15 14.71 0.39
N GLU A 50 4.05 15.59 -0.06
CA GLU A 50 3.85 16.43 -1.25
C GLU A 50 3.76 15.58 -2.52
N VAL A 51 4.65 14.59 -2.68
CA VAL A 51 4.66 13.65 -3.81
C VAL A 51 3.39 12.81 -3.85
N PHE A 52 2.95 12.27 -2.71
CA PHE A 52 1.70 11.52 -2.65
C PHE A 52 0.48 12.34 -3.10
N LYS A 53 0.40 13.59 -2.66
CA LYS A 53 -0.67 14.51 -3.08
C LYS A 53 -0.59 14.85 -4.56
N ALA A 54 0.61 15.14 -5.06
CA ALA A 54 0.83 15.49 -6.46
C ALA A 54 0.53 14.32 -7.42
N LYS A 55 0.78 13.08 -6.97
CA LYS A 55 0.62 11.86 -7.77
C LYS A 55 -0.61 11.03 -7.41
N ALA A 56 -1.52 11.57 -6.59
CA ALA A 56 -2.72 10.85 -6.15
C ALA A 56 -3.59 10.36 -7.31
N GLY A 57 -3.71 11.15 -8.39
CA GLY A 57 -4.42 10.77 -9.61
C GLY A 57 -3.77 9.58 -10.32
N ASP A 58 -2.46 9.67 -10.58
CA ASP A 58 -1.70 8.60 -11.25
C ASP A 58 -1.75 7.30 -10.41
N LEU A 59 -1.61 7.42 -9.09
CA LEU A 59 -1.68 6.30 -8.15
C LEU A 59 -3.07 5.67 -8.11
N SER A 60 -4.14 6.47 -8.13
CA SER A 60 -5.50 5.91 -8.12
C SER A 60 -5.80 5.11 -9.39
N VAL A 61 -5.31 5.54 -10.53
CA VAL A 61 -5.40 4.76 -11.79
C VAL A 61 -4.60 3.46 -11.67
N ALA A 62 -3.37 3.51 -11.15
CA ALA A 62 -2.55 2.32 -10.96
C ALA A 62 -3.19 1.30 -10.01
N PHE A 63 -3.74 1.75 -8.88
CA PHE A 63 -4.47 0.88 -7.95
C PHE A 63 -5.77 0.34 -8.54
N PHE A 64 -6.46 1.11 -9.36
CA PHE A 64 -7.64 0.63 -10.07
C PHE A 64 -7.30 -0.50 -11.05
N ILE A 65 -6.20 -0.36 -11.81
CA ILE A 65 -5.69 -1.42 -12.68
C ILE A 65 -5.34 -2.67 -11.87
N LEU A 66 -4.62 -2.52 -10.75
CA LEU A 66 -4.30 -3.61 -9.84
C LEU A 66 -5.55 -4.34 -9.35
N PHE A 67 -6.60 -3.60 -9.00
CA PHE A 67 -7.86 -4.17 -8.54
C PHE A 67 -8.58 -4.96 -9.65
N ILE A 68 -8.60 -4.45 -10.88
CA ILE A 68 -9.15 -5.19 -12.04
C ILE A 68 -8.36 -6.47 -12.29
N VAL A 69 -7.01 -6.39 -12.27
CA VAL A 69 -6.15 -7.58 -12.46
C VAL A 69 -6.40 -8.60 -11.34
N LEU A 70 -6.58 -8.16 -10.11
CA LEU A 70 -6.92 -9.03 -8.98
C LEU A 70 -8.23 -9.77 -9.21
N ILE A 71 -9.31 -9.06 -9.59
CA ILE A 71 -10.61 -9.69 -9.86
C ILE A 71 -10.48 -10.71 -11.00
N PHE A 72 -9.81 -10.34 -12.06
CA PHE A 72 -9.64 -11.20 -13.22
C PHE A 72 -8.82 -12.45 -12.89
N ALA A 73 -7.68 -12.30 -12.22
CA ALA A 73 -6.85 -13.41 -11.77
C ALA A 73 -7.61 -14.36 -10.83
N SER A 74 -8.39 -13.79 -9.90
CA SER A 74 -9.20 -14.56 -8.94
C SER A 74 -10.33 -15.31 -9.63
N SER A 75 -10.95 -14.72 -10.65
CA SER A 75 -11.98 -15.36 -11.45
C SER A 75 -11.41 -16.53 -12.24
N LEU A 76 -10.25 -16.36 -12.89
CA LEU A 76 -9.58 -17.44 -13.62
C LEU A 76 -9.20 -18.59 -12.67
N MET A 77 -8.65 -18.29 -11.51
CA MET A 77 -8.26 -19.30 -10.53
C MET A 77 -9.48 -20.02 -9.96
N TYR A 78 -10.57 -19.31 -9.68
CA TYR A 78 -11.83 -19.92 -9.26
C TYR A 78 -12.30 -20.96 -10.29
N HIS A 79 -12.36 -20.63 -11.57
CA HIS A 79 -12.78 -21.56 -12.59
C HIS A 79 -11.81 -22.74 -12.80
N ALA A 80 -10.52 -22.55 -12.54
CA ALA A 80 -9.53 -23.60 -12.69
C ALA A 80 -9.50 -24.59 -11.52
N GLU A 81 -9.83 -24.15 -10.30
CA GLU A 81 -9.61 -24.91 -9.07
C GLU A 81 -10.88 -25.26 -8.29
N HIS A 82 -12.01 -24.61 -8.56
CA HIS A 82 -13.25 -24.81 -7.79
C HIS A 82 -13.72 -26.26 -7.75
N GLU A 83 -13.62 -27.01 -8.85
CA GLU A 83 -14.02 -28.42 -8.89
C GLU A 83 -13.08 -29.32 -8.07
N ALA A 84 -11.78 -29.00 -8.03
CA ALA A 84 -10.77 -29.76 -7.31
C ALA A 84 -10.67 -29.38 -5.82
N GLN A 85 -10.94 -28.10 -5.50
CA GLN A 85 -10.81 -27.53 -4.16
C GLN A 85 -11.99 -26.61 -3.83
N PRO A 86 -13.23 -27.12 -3.75
CA PRO A 86 -14.44 -26.31 -3.57
C PRO A 86 -14.48 -25.56 -2.21
N GLU A 87 -13.79 -26.05 -1.21
CA GLU A 87 -13.73 -25.39 0.12
C GLU A 87 -12.81 -24.16 0.10
N ILE A 88 -11.68 -24.23 -0.61
CA ILE A 88 -10.68 -23.17 -0.69
C ILE A 88 -11.10 -22.12 -1.71
N PHE A 89 -11.42 -22.56 -2.92
CA PHE A 89 -11.89 -21.72 -4.02
C PHE A 89 -13.41 -21.75 -4.14
N SER A 90 -14.11 -21.47 -3.02
CA SER A 90 -15.58 -21.57 -2.93
C SER A 90 -16.33 -20.50 -3.73
N SER A 91 -15.69 -19.36 -3.94
CA SER A 91 -16.25 -18.21 -4.67
C SER A 91 -15.13 -17.33 -5.23
N ILE A 92 -15.45 -16.42 -6.16
CA ILE A 92 -14.49 -15.43 -6.65
C ILE A 92 -13.92 -14.56 -5.52
N PRO A 93 -14.73 -14.02 -4.58
CA PRO A 93 -14.21 -13.29 -3.42
C PRO A 93 -13.29 -14.13 -2.51
N ALA A 94 -13.58 -15.42 -2.32
CA ALA A 94 -12.69 -16.31 -1.57
C ALA A 94 -11.35 -16.51 -2.31
N SER A 95 -11.40 -16.66 -3.63
CA SER A 95 -10.21 -16.78 -4.50
C SER A 95 -9.37 -15.48 -4.54
N MET A 96 -9.95 -14.32 -4.20
CA MET A 96 -9.19 -13.07 -4.11
C MET A 96 -8.11 -13.11 -3.04
N TRP A 97 -8.29 -13.89 -1.98
CA TRP A 97 -7.24 -14.11 -0.99
C TRP A 97 -5.96 -14.65 -1.64
N TRP A 98 -6.11 -15.74 -2.41
CA TRP A 98 -5.00 -16.28 -3.19
C TRP A 98 -4.40 -15.23 -4.15
N GLY A 99 -5.25 -14.49 -4.84
CA GLY A 99 -4.83 -13.43 -5.75
C GLY A 99 -4.00 -12.35 -5.05
N ILE A 100 -4.42 -11.87 -3.89
CA ILE A 100 -3.71 -10.87 -3.09
C ILE A 100 -2.33 -11.38 -2.70
N ILE A 101 -2.23 -12.55 -2.07
CA ILE A 101 -0.95 -13.08 -1.57
C ILE A 101 0.02 -13.42 -2.70
N THR A 102 -0.50 -13.76 -3.90
CA THR A 102 0.31 -14.05 -5.09
C THR A 102 0.78 -12.76 -5.75
N LEU A 103 -0.10 -11.81 -6.03
CA LEU A 103 0.23 -10.53 -6.67
C LEU A 103 1.16 -9.68 -5.80
N THR A 104 1.02 -9.76 -4.46
CA THR A 104 1.92 -9.08 -3.51
C THR A 104 3.20 -9.85 -3.23
N THR A 105 3.40 -11.01 -3.84
CA THR A 105 4.56 -11.89 -3.66
C THR A 105 4.77 -12.41 -2.23
N ILE A 106 3.72 -12.39 -1.38
CA ILE A 106 3.79 -12.88 0.00
C ILE A 106 3.83 -14.41 0.03
N GLY A 107 2.86 -15.09 -0.62
CA GLY A 107 2.80 -16.54 -0.77
C GLY A 107 2.82 -17.31 0.54
N TYR A 108 1.84 -17.13 1.42
CA TYR A 108 1.76 -17.86 2.70
C TYR A 108 1.73 -19.39 2.56
N GLY A 109 1.30 -19.91 1.40
CA GLY A 109 1.22 -21.35 1.14
C GLY A 109 -0.01 -22.03 1.76
N ASP A 110 -0.94 -21.26 2.31
CA ASP A 110 -2.23 -21.73 2.81
C ASP A 110 -3.24 -22.03 1.69
N THR A 111 -3.09 -21.34 0.57
CA THR A 111 -3.90 -21.50 -0.64
C THR A 111 -3.00 -21.54 -1.87
N TYR A 112 -3.11 -22.62 -2.67
CA TYR A 112 -2.31 -22.81 -3.88
C TYR A 112 -3.06 -23.69 -4.89
N PRO A 113 -2.80 -23.54 -6.21
CA PRO A 113 -3.43 -24.36 -7.22
C PRO A 113 -2.86 -25.78 -7.23
N VAL A 114 -3.75 -26.80 -7.33
CA VAL A 114 -3.39 -28.21 -7.43
C VAL A 114 -3.53 -28.75 -8.86
N THR A 115 -4.48 -28.20 -9.64
CA THR A 115 -4.72 -28.63 -11.02
C THR A 115 -3.61 -28.16 -11.96
N VAL A 116 -3.44 -28.83 -13.09
CA VAL A 116 -2.48 -28.41 -14.13
C VAL A 116 -2.86 -27.04 -14.68
N MET A 117 -4.17 -26.80 -14.92
CA MET A 117 -4.66 -25.52 -15.43
C MET A 117 -4.42 -24.41 -14.40
N GLY A 118 -4.74 -24.65 -13.13
CA GLY A 118 -4.49 -23.69 -12.05
C GLY A 118 -3.01 -23.33 -11.89
N LYS A 119 -2.10 -24.30 -12.05
CA LYS A 119 -0.65 -24.02 -12.01
C LYS A 119 -0.17 -23.15 -13.17
N ILE A 120 -0.72 -23.38 -14.39
CA ILE A 120 -0.41 -22.53 -15.54
C ILE A 120 -0.93 -21.10 -15.32
N VAL A 121 -2.20 -20.96 -14.90
CA VAL A 121 -2.81 -19.67 -14.58
C VAL A 121 -2.02 -18.99 -13.46
N GLY A 122 -1.69 -19.73 -12.39
CA GLY A 122 -0.92 -19.21 -11.25
C GLY A 122 0.45 -18.69 -11.65
N GLY A 123 1.18 -19.43 -12.50
CA GLY A 123 2.46 -18.99 -13.03
C GLY A 123 2.36 -17.72 -13.88
N ALA A 124 1.37 -17.66 -14.77
CA ALA A 124 1.12 -16.47 -15.59
C ALA A 124 0.76 -15.25 -14.72
N VAL A 125 -0.12 -15.43 -13.74
CA VAL A 125 -0.52 -14.37 -12.81
C VAL A 125 0.67 -13.89 -11.95
N ALA A 126 1.54 -14.80 -11.51
CA ALA A 126 2.72 -14.43 -10.74
C ALA A 126 3.68 -13.53 -11.53
N VAL A 127 3.94 -13.88 -12.81
CA VAL A 127 4.79 -13.06 -13.70
C VAL A 127 4.16 -11.70 -14.00
N LEU A 128 2.87 -11.67 -14.34
CA LEU A 128 2.12 -10.44 -14.59
C LEU A 128 2.01 -9.57 -13.35
N GLY A 129 1.84 -10.19 -12.18
CA GLY A 129 1.76 -9.51 -10.90
C GLY A 129 2.98 -8.65 -10.60
N ILE A 130 4.19 -9.18 -10.84
CA ILE A 130 5.45 -8.42 -10.67
C ILE A 130 5.42 -7.17 -11.55
N ALA A 131 5.05 -7.29 -12.82
CA ALA A 131 5.05 -6.18 -13.77
C ALA A 131 4.02 -5.10 -13.37
N VAL A 132 2.81 -5.50 -12.99
CA VAL A 132 1.73 -4.56 -12.63
C VAL A 132 2.01 -3.87 -11.30
N TYR A 133 2.61 -4.58 -10.33
CA TYR A 133 2.98 -4.01 -9.03
C TYR A 133 4.14 -3.00 -9.13
N ALA A 134 4.97 -3.12 -10.15
CA ALA A 134 6.05 -2.17 -10.42
C ALA A 134 5.53 -0.78 -10.82
N ILE A 135 4.32 -0.65 -11.36
CA ILE A 135 3.76 0.63 -11.82
C ILE A 135 3.63 1.66 -10.68
N PRO A 136 2.86 1.42 -9.61
CA PRO A 136 2.74 2.40 -8.52
C PRO A 136 4.07 2.67 -7.82
N THR A 137 4.92 1.64 -7.69
CA THR A 137 6.25 1.78 -7.11
C THR A 137 7.14 2.68 -7.96
N GLY A 138 7.13 2.50 -9.28
CA GLY A 138 7.86 3.34 -10.24
C GLY A 138 7.40 4.79 -10.26
N ILE A 139 6.08 5.03 -10.22
CA ILE A 139 5.49 6.37 -10.13
C ILE A 139 6.01 7.07 -8.87
N MET A 140 5.98 6.41 -7.71
CA MET A 140 6.42 6.98 -6.46
C MET A 140 7.93 7.25 -6.43
N ALA A 141 8.74 6.30 -6.89
CA ALA A 141 10.21 6.42 -6.91
C ALA A 141 10.65 7.57 -7.82
N SER A 142 10.09 7.68 -9.03
CA SER A 142 10.41 8.74 -9.98
C SER A 142 10.01 10.11 -9.45
N ALA A 143 8.80 10.24 -8.93
CA ALA A 143 8.27 11.51 -8.43
C ALA A 143 9.04 12.00 -7.18
N PHE A 144 9.40 11.09 -6.28
CA PHE A 144 10.20 11.42 -5.10
C PHE A 144 11.60 11.91 -5.50
N THR A 145 12.24 11.24 -6.45
CA THR A 145 13.55 11.61 -6.97
C THR A 145 13.51 12.98 -7.64
N GLU A 146 12.46 13.26 -8.43
CA GLU A 146 12.27 14.55 -9.09
C GLU A 146 12.10 15.68 -8.07
N GLU A 147 11.29 15.47 -7.03
CA GLU A 147 11.06 16.48 -6.00
C GLU A 147 12.32 16.79 -5.18
N LEU A 148 13.11 15.76 -4.86
CA LEU A 148 14.41 15.96 -4.23
C LEU A 148 15.39 16.77 -5.12
N ARG A 149 15.38 16.52 -6.44
CA ARG A 149 16.20 17.27 -7.39
C ARG A 149 15.77 18.73 -7.43
N LYS A 150 14.47 19.03 -7.52
CA LYS A 150 13.93 20.41 -7.48
C LYS A 150 14.35 21.15 -6.21
N LYS A 151 14.22 20.51 -5.05
CA LYS A 151 14.62 21.08 -3.76
C LYS A 151 16.13 21.35 -3.70
N ARG A 152 16.96 20.49 -4.27
CA ARG A 152 18.42 20.70 -4.36
C ARG A 152 18.78 21.85 -5.29
N GLN A 153 18.14 21.96 -6.45
CA GLN A 153 18.36 23.07 -7.38
C GLN A 153 17.98 24.40 -6.75
N LYS A 154 16.83 24.47 -6.07
CA LYS A 154 16.38 25.68 -5.36
C LYS A 154 17.35 26.13 -4.28
N LYS A 155 18.06 25.20 -3.63
CA LYS A 155 19.10 25.52 -2.64
C LYS A 155 20.41 26.04 -3.27
N ARG A 156 20.65 25.77 -4.56
CA ARG A 156 21.85 26.21 -5.30
C ARG A 156 21.66 27.55 -6.00
N THR A 157 20.48 28.10 -6.04
CA THR A 157 20.20 29.41 -6.61
C THR A 157 20.20 30.48 -5.53
N CYS A 158 20.95 31.56 -5.74
CA CYS A 158 20.98 32.72 -4.83
C CYS A 158 19.58 33.34 -4.74
N PRO A 159 18.96 33.48 -3.54
CA PRO A 159 17.62 34.07 -3.42
C PRO A 159 17.57 35.55 -3.80
N HIS A 160 18.71 36.24 -3.92
CA HIS A 160 18.80 37.68 -4.18
C HIS A 160 19.06 38.03 -5.65
N CYS A 161 19.83 37.22 -6.36
CA CYS A 161 20.22 37.50 -7.75
C CYS A 161 19.89 36.39 -8.75
N GLY A 162 19.35 35.23 -8.30
CA GLY A 162 18.96 34.12 -9.15
C GLY A 162 20.11 33.37 -9.82
N LYS A 163 21.37 33.71 -9.53
CA LYS A 163 22.55 32.99 -10.07
C LYS A 163 22.79 31.70 -9.32
N GLU A 164 23.29 30.68 -10.03
CA GLU A 164 23.74 29.43 -9.41
C GLU A 164 24.93 29.70 -8.49
N LEU A 165 24.89 29.12 -7.29
CA LEU A 165 25.97 29.14 -6.29
C LEU A 165 26.88 27.96 -6.48
#